data_bace29dfa1bb8b3055ca635273bc56f1
#
_entry.id   bace29dfa1bb8b3055ca635273bc56f1
#
_cell.length_a   1.000
_cell.length_b   1.000
_cell.length_c   1.000
_cell.angle_alpha   90.00
_cell.angle_beta   90.00
_cell.angle_gamma   90.00
#
_symmetry.space_group_name_H-M   'P 1'
#
loop_
_entity.id
_entity.type
_entity.pdbx_description
1 polymer ?
#
loop_
_entity_poly.entity_id
_entity_poly.type
_entity_poly.pdbx_seq_one_letter_code
_entity_poly.pdbx_strand_id
1 'polypeptide(L)'
;MKKSYWVVAYRSISDESAVGAYGTLALPVIESFGGRLLTRSTSQIQPHEAGLRLRTIVVEFDSYETALAARGSEAYQKAVQALGSGAIRDFRIVEGGEDPS
;
A
#
# COMPACT_ATOMS: atom_id res chain seq x y z
N MET A 1 11.58 2.07 18.68
CA MET A 1 10.51 1.24 18.12
C MET A 1 10.64 1.20 16.60
N LYS A 2 10.49 0.01 16.04
CA LYS A 2 10.61 -0.15 14.58
C LYS A 2 9.31 0.25 13.90
N LYS A 3 9.43 1.09 12.88
CA LYS A 3 8.32 1.36 11.97
C LYS A 3 8.07 0.12 11.10
N SER A 4 6.98 0.15 10.37
CA SER A 4 6.68 -0.90 9.41
C SER A 4 6.04 -0.27 8.18
N TYR A 5 6.08 -1.01 7.07
CA TYR A 5 5.71 -0.45 5.78
C TYR A 5 4.87 -1.42 4.98
N TRP A 6 3.84 -0.89 4.31
CA TRP A 6 3.24 -1.56 3.19
C TRP A 6 4.02 -1.13 1.96
N VAL A 7 4.55 -2.08 1.22
CA VAL A 7 5.21 -1.82 -0.05
C VAL A 7 4.36 -2.46 -1.12
N VAL A 8 3.66 -1.63 -1.89
CA VAL A 8 2.65 -2.10 -2.83
C VAL A 8 3.07 -1.69 -4.24
N ALA A 9 3.60 -2.65 -4.97
CA ALA A 9 4.05 -2.44 -6.35
C ALA A 9 3.00 -3.01 -7.30
N TYR A 10 2.39 -2.16 -8.13
CA TYR A 10 1.41 -2.60 -9.11
C TYR A 10 2.13 -3.32 -10.25
N ARG A 11 1.65 -4.49 -10.61
CA ARG A 11 2.20 -5.28 -11.70
C ARG A 11 1.39 -5.11 -12.99
N SER A 12 0.10 -4.90 -12.86
CA SER A 12 -0.76 -4.57 -14.00
C SER A 12 -2.01 -3.87 -13.49
N ILE A 13 -2.58 -3.02 -14.32
CA ILE A 13 -3.84 -2.34 -14.04
C ILE A 13 -4.72 -2.54 -15.25
N SER A 14 -5.83 -3.26 -15.07
CA SER A 14 -6.79 -3.51 -16.16
C SER A 14 -8.03 -2.63 -16.03
N ASP A 15 -8.28 -2.04 -14.85
CA ASP A 15 -9.45 -1.21 -14.61
C ASP A 15 -9.09 -0.06 -13.67
N GLU A 16 -8.81 1.10 -14.24
CA GLU A 16 -8.44 2.29 -13.46
C GLU A 16 -9.56 2.76 -12.56
N SER A 17 -10.83 2.55 -12.96
CA SER A 17 -11.93 2.99 -12.10
C SER A 17 -12.03 2.13 -10.83
N ALA A 18 -11.71 0.84 -10.94
CA ALA A 18 -11.65 -0.04 -9.77
C ALA A 18 -10.51 0.37 -8.83
N VAL A 19 -9.37 0.75 -9.39
CA VAL A 19 -8.23 1.25 -8.60
C VAL A 19 -8.63 2.54 -7.87
N GLY A 20 -9.34 3.43 -8.55
CA GLY A 20 -9.84 4.67 -7.92
C GLY A 20 -10.83 4.39 -6.80
N ALA A 21 -11.77 3.47 -7.01
CA ALA A 21 -12.74 3.09 -5.98
C ALA A 21 -12.03 2.48 -4.77
N TYR A 22 -11.03 1.62 -5.01
CA TYR A 22 -10.20 1.07 -3.96
C TYR A 22 -9.54 2.18 -3.14
N GLY A 23 -8.90 3.14 -3.81
CA GLY A 23 -8.18 4.22 -3.12
C GLY A 23 -9.10 5.06 -2.24
N THR A 24 -10.30 5.34 -2.71
CA THR A 24 -11.30 6.10 -1.95
C THR A 24 -11.65 5.40 -0.64
N LEU A 25 -11.72 4.05 -0.65
CA LEU A 25 -12.04 3.28 0.55
C LEU A 25 -10.81 3.00 1.40
N ALA A 26 -9.65 2.77 0.77
CA ALA A 26 -8.44 2.38 1.49
C ALA A 26 -7.81 3.52 2.27
N LEU A 27 -7.79 4.73 1.73
CA LEU A 27 -7.10 5.85 2.36
C LEU A 27 -7.63 6.16 3.76
N PRO A 28 -8.96 6.26 3.99
CA PRO A 28 -9.45 6.50 5.35
C PRO A 28 -9.06 5.38 6.32
N VAL A 29 -9.02 4.13 5.86
CA VAL A 29 -8.62 3.01 6.70
C VAL A 29 -7.17 3.15 7.10
N ILE A 30 -6.29 3.43 6.14
CA ILE A 30 -4.87 3.65 6.40
C ILE A 30 -4.69 4.74 7.45
N GLU A 31 -5.37 5.87 7.27
CA GLU A 31 -5.28 6.99 8.19
C GLU A 31 -5.80 6.65 9.58
N SER A 32 -6.87 5.85 9.66
CA SER A 32 -7.45 5.45 10.95
C SER A 32 -6.50 4.59 11.77
N PHE A 33 -5.55 3.91 11.14
CA PHE A 33 -4.52 3.13 11.80
C PHE A 33 -3.20 3.91 11.96
N GLY A 34 -3.23 5.21 11.69
CA GLY A 34 -2.05 6.05 11.82
C GLY A 34 -1.04 5.90 10.70
N GLY A 35 -1.47 5.32 9.59
CA GLY A 35 -0.60 5.15 8.43
C GLY A 35 -0.38 6.46 7.67
N ARG A 36 0.77 6.57 7.05
CA ARG A 36 1.16 7.75 6.26
C ARG A 36 1.64 7.31 4.89
N LEU A 37 1.08 7.90 3.84
CA LEU A 37 1.56 7.65 2.48
C LEU A 37 2.89 8.36 2.28
N LEU A 38 3.93 7.61 1.95
CA LEU A 38 5.25 8.16 1.66
C LEU A 38 5.43 8.45 0.18
N THR A 39 4.68 7.74 -0.66
CA THR A 39 4.65 7.97 -2.11
C THR A 39 3.20 8.15 -2.57
N ARG A 40 3.03 8.66 -3.77
CA ARG A 40 1.71 8.90 -4.36
C ARG A 40 1.62 8.17 -5.71
N SER A 41 0.40 8.01 -6.22
CA SER A 41 0.18 7.41 -7.52
C SER A 41 0.85 8.19 -8.66
N THR A 42 1.13 9.47 -8.42
CA THR A 42 1.78 10.36 -9.39
C THR A 42 3.28 10.49 -9.19
N SER A 43 3.85 9.80 -8.19
CA SER A 43 5.29 9.86 -7.93
C SER A 43 6.07 9.31 -9.11
N GLN A 44 7.20 9.95 -9.42
CA GLN A 44 8.08 9.48 -10.48
C GLN A 44 8.69 8.13 -10.09
N ILE A 45 8.87 7.28 -11.08
CA ILE A 45 9.42 5.93 -10.89
C ILE A 45 10.55 5.74 -11.89
N GLN A 46 11.71 5.31 -11.40
CA GLN A 46 12.83 4.91 -12.23
C GLN A 46 13.02 3.41 -12.04
N PRO A 47 12.48 2.57 -12.94
CA PRO A 47 12.63 1.12 -12.78
C PRO A 47 14.00 0.65 -13.20
N HIS A 48 14.48 -0.38 -12.50
CA HIS A 48 15.72 -1.08 -12.82
C HIS A 48 15.44 -2.57 -12.77
N GLU A 49 16.23 -3.34 -13.49
CA GLU A 49 16.16 -4.81 -13.48
C GLU A 49 14.73 -5.31 -13.71
N ALA A 50 14.16 -6.05 -12.77
CA ALA A 50 12.80 -6.58 -12.88
C ALA A 50 11.71 -5.59 -12.49
N GLY A 51 12.07 -4.36 -12.11
CA GLY A 51 11.12 -3.35 -11.73
C GLY A 51 10.26 -2.89 -12.90
N LEU A 52 9.02 -2.51 -12.61
CA LEU A 52 8.09 -2.00 -13.61
C LEU A 52 7.84 -0.51 -13.39
N ARG A 53 7.58 0.21 -14.48
CA ARG A 53 7.21 1.63 -14.39
C ARG A 53 5.70 1.74 -14.15
N LEU A 54 5.26 1.19 -13.04
CA LEU A 54 3.86 1.31 -12.60
C LEU A 54 3.85 1.83 -11.19
N ARG A 55 2.71 2.42 -10.78
CA ARG A 55 2.63 3.06 -9.47
C ARG A 55 3.11 2.12 -8.37
N THR A 56 3.85 2.69 -7.45
CA THR A 56 4.39 1.99 -6.29
C THR A 56 4.06 2.81 -5.07
N ILE A 57 3.28 2.24 -4.16
CA ILE A 57 2.78 2.95 -2.99
C ILE A 57 3.50 2.40 -1.76
N VAL A 58 4.08 3.31 -0.98
CA VAL A 58 4.71 2.95 0.28
C VAL A 58 3.95 3.67 1.39
N VAL A 59 3.48 2.90 2.37
CA VAL A 59 2.75 3.43 3.53
C VAL A 59 3.55 3.09 4.77
N GLU A 60 3.74 4.07 5.65
CA GLU A 60 4.44 3.86 6.90
C GLU A 60 3.45 3.75 8.05
N PHE A 61 3.67 2.76 8.93
CA PHE A 61 2.92 2.59 10.18
C PHE A 61 3.90 2.60 11.35
N ASP A 62 3.38 2.88 12.55
CA ASP A 62 4.23 2.99 13.73
C ASP A 62 4.77 1.64 14.20
N SER A 63 4.11 0.54 13.85
CA SER A 63 4.57 -0.80 14.23
C SER A 63 4.14 -1.84 13.21
N TYR A 64 4.80 -2.99 13.26
CA TYR A 64 4.45 -4.11 12.40
C TYR A 64 3.04 -4.63 12.72
N GLU A 65 2.70 -4.71 14.01
CA GLU A 65 1.39 -5.17 14.44
C GLU A 65 0.28 -4.29 13.89
N THR A 66 0.49 -2.98 13.89
CA THR A 66 -0.49 -2.03 13.34
C THR A 66 -0.63 -2.18 11.84
N ALA A 67 0.49 -2.36 11.14
CA ALA A 67 0.46 -2.57 9.68
C ALA A 67 -0.33 -3.83 9.33
N LEU A 68 -0.13 -4.92 10.10
CA LEU A 68 -0.88 -6.16 9.90
C LEU A 68 -2.36 -5.97 10.21
N ALA A 69 -2.67 -5.28 11.31
CA ALA A 69 -4.06 -5.05 11.73
C ALA A 69 -4.82 -4.23 10.68
N ALA A 70 -4.18 -3.22 10.12
CA ALA A 70 -4.79 -2.39 9.08
C ALA A 70 -5.14 -3.24 7.86
N ARG A 71 -4.21 -4.09 7.41
CA ARG A 71 -4.40 -4.93 6.23
C ARG A 71 -5.49 -5.97 6.44
N GLY A 72 -5.58 -6.51 7.65
CA GLY A 72 -6.57 -7.53 7.97
C GLY A 72 -7.91 -6.99 8.43
N SER A 73 -8.07 -5.67 8.53
CA SER A 73 -9.30 -5.08 9.03
C SER A 73 -10.46 -5.31 8.08
N GLU A 74 -11.66 -5.37 8.65
CA GLU A 74 -12.88 -5.55 7.85
C GLU A 74 -13.08 -4.39 6.88
N ALA A 75 -12.79 -3.17 7.32
CA ALA A 75 -12.91 -1.99 6.46
C ALA A 75 -11.96 -2.07 5.26
N TYR A 76 -10.74 -2.59 5.47
CA TYR A 76 -9.80 -2.73 4.35
C TYR A 76 -10.26 -3.81 3.37
N GLN A 77 -10.89 -4.88 3.87
CA GLN A 77 -11.41 -5.93 2.97
C GLN A 77 -12.45 -5.38 2.00
N LYS A 78 -13.23 -4.38 2.42
CA LYS A 78 -14.18 -3.72 1.53
C LYS A 78 -13.45 -2.99 0.40
N ALA A 79 -12.31 -2.39 0.70
CA ALA A 79 -11.49 -1.74 -0.33
C ALA A 79 -10.95 -2.78 -1.33
N VAL A 80 -10.49 -3.92 -0.81
CA VAL A 80 -9.98 -5.02 -1.66
C VAL A 80 -11.10 -5.54 -2.57
N GLN A 81 -12.32 -5.65 -2.05
CA GLN A 81 -13.46 -6.06 -2.86
C GLN A 81 -13.74 -5.07 -3.99
N ALA A 82 -13.62 -3.77 -3.70
CA ALA A 82 -13.82 -2.74 -4.72
C ALA A 82 -12.75 -2.84 -5.82
N LEU A 83 -11.52 -3.18 -5.45
CA LEU A 83 -10.45 -3.39 -6.42
C LEU A 83 -10.75 -4.61 -7.30
N GLY A 84 -11.23 -5.69 -6.70
CA GLY A 84 -11.54 -6.93 -7.41
C GLY A 84 -10.36 -7.40 -8.25
N SER A 85 -10.61 -7.69 -9.52
CA SER A 85 -9.59 -8.11 -10.47
C SER A 85 -9.02 -6.93 -11.29
N GLY A 86 -9.29 -5.69 -10.87
CA GLY A 86 -8.89 -4.49 -11.62
C GLY A 86 -7.39 -4.23 -11.64
N ALA A 87 -6.63 -4.88 -10.78
CA ALA A 87 -5.17 -4.77 -10.77
C ALA A 87 -4.54 -6.00 -10.14
N ILE A 88 -3.29 -6.26 -10.54
CA ILE A 88 -2.45 -7.26 -9.88
C ILE A 88 -1.34 -6.50 -9.18
N ARG A 89 -1.15 -6.78 -7.89
CA ARG A 89 -0.18 -6.08 -7.06
C ARG A 89 0.74 -7.05 -6.34
N ASP A 90 2.01 -6.67 -6.24
CA ASP A 90 2.95 -7.29 -5.30
C ASP A 90 2.82 -6.48 -4.00
N PHE A 91 2.13 -7.03 -3.02
CA PHE A 91 1.82 -6.35 -1.76
C PHE A 91 2.63 -6.98 -0.64
N ARG A 92 3.51 -6.20 -0.03
CA ARG A 92 4.36 -6.69 1.06
C ARG A 92 4.21 -5.82 2.29
N ILE A 93 4.25 -6.46 3.45
CA ILE A 93 4.32 -5.76 4.74
C ILE A 93 5.69 -6.08 5.31
N VAL A 94 6.50 -5.04 5.49
CA VAL A 94 7.91 -5.20 5.84
C VAL A 94 8.20 -4.41 7.11
N GLU A 95 8.77 -5.09 8.10
CA GLU A 95 9.23 -4.39 9.30
C GLU A 95 10.49 -3.61 8.99
N GLY A 96 10.55 -2.36 9.44
CA GLY A 96 11.72 -1.53 9.25
C GLY A 96 12.90 -1.99 10.08
N GLY A 97 14.09 -1.52 9.71
CA GLY A 97 15.28 -1.78 10.51
C GLY A 97 15.28 -0.96 11.79
N GLU A 98 16.17 -1.31 12.71
CA GLU A 98 16.32 -0.55 13.94
C GLU A 98 16.98 0.80 13.64
N ASP A 99 16.52 1.82 14.34
CA ASP A 99 17.16 3.13 14.22
C ASP A 99 18.59 3.04 14.72
N PRO A 100 19.57 3.51 13.93
CA PRO A 100 20.95 3.63 14.39
C PRO A 100 21.06 4.86 15.26
N SER A 101 20.62 4.76 16.46
CA SER A 101 20.65 5.91 17.38
C SER A 101 21.96 6.00 18.15
#